data_82861cd37f4b66c15753db93b61580bb
#
_entry.id   82861cd37f4b66c15753db93b61580bb
#
_cell.length_a   1.000
_cell.length_b   1.000
_cell.length_c   1.000
_cell.angle_alpha   90.00
_cell.angle_beta   90.00
_cell.angle_gamma   90.00
#
_symmetry.space_group_name_H-M   'P 1'
#
loop_
_entity.id
_entity.type
_entity.pdbx_description
1 polymer ?
#
loop_
_entity_poly.entity_id
_entity_poly.type
_entity_poly.pdbx_seq_one_letter_code
_entity_poly.pdbx_strand_id
1 'polypeptide(L)'
;MIRPNNGNSLRLSRTVGIFAIFAMLALAGQRVVADDAPKPWVAPDDARKVKNPFPASPENLAAGETLFQDNCVLCHGEKGTGDGPGAKTIKVKPANFTDKELMSAETDGSLFWKMSEGRGPMPSWKDDLTDKERWLLVNYIRKLGKDAAKPQ
;
A
#
# COMPACT_ATOMS: atom_id res chain seq x y z
N MET A 1 70.60 25.97 -55.58
CA MET A 1 69.09 25.95 -55.42
C MET A 1 68.69 24.96 -54.36
N ILE A 2 68.34 25.44 -53.19
CA ILE A 2 68.12 24.64 -52.02
C ILE A 2 66.65 24.82 -51.63
N ARG A 3 65.88 23.75 -51.55
CA ARG A 3 64.54 23.77 -51.09
C ARG A 3 64.50 23.53 -49.53
N PRO A 4 63.80 24.31 -48.78
CA PRO A 4 63.54 23.92 -47.42
C PRO A 4 62.37 22.97 -47.28
N ASN A 5 62.57 21.94 -46.52
CA ASN A 5 61.58 20.91 -46.14
C ASN A 5 60.73 21.44 -44.97
N ASN A 6 59.42 21.57 -45.13
CA ASN A 6 58.51 21.98 -44.14
C ASN A 6 57.88 20.72 -43.48
N GLY A 7 58.53 20.22 -42.47
CA GLY A 7 57.98 19.16 -41.63
C GLY A 7 56.89 19.68 -40.67
N ASN A 8 55.63 19.53 -41.06
CA ASN A 8 54.51 19.84 -40.21
C ASN A 8 54.14 18.58 -39.38
N SER A 9 54.76 18.47 -38.20
CA SER A 9 54.43 17.40 -37.27
C SER A 9 53.09 17.73 -36.59
N LEU A 10 52.04 17.00 -36.96
CA LEU A 10 50.79 17.03 -36.20
C LEU A 10 51.04 16.53 -34.77
N ARG A 11 51.13 17.45 -33.86
CA ARG A 11 51.02 17.16 -32.41
C ARG A 11 49.55 16.84 -32.13
N LEU A 12 49.17 15.56 -32.23
CA LEU A 12 47.88 15.11 -31.80
C LEU A 12 47.79 15.30 -30.28
N SER A 13 46.97 16.23 -29.89
CA SER A 13 46.82 16.64 -28.50
C SER A 13 46.34 15.48 -27.66
N ARG A 14 47.16 15.04 -26.69
CA ARG A 14 46.84 14.00 -25.68
C ARG A 14 45.69 14.38 -24.75
N THR A 15 45.16 15.59 -24.87
CA THR A 15 44.10 16.11 -24.04
C THR A 15 42.69 15.65 -24.43
N VAL A 16 42.48 15.22 -25.69
CA VAL A 16 41.13 14.76 -26.13
C VAL A 16 40.76 13.38 -25.54
N GLY A 17 41.76 12.54 -25.27
CA GLY A 17 41.51 11.20 -24.72
C GLY A 17 41.04 11.18 -23.26
N ILE A 18 41.43 12.16 -22.44
CA ILE A 18 41.14 12.22 -21.03
C ILE A 18 39.67 12.65 -20.78
N PHE A 19 39.17 13.58 -21.60
CA PHE A 19 37.76 14.04 -21.49
C PHE A 19 36.75 12.96 -21.92
N ALA A 20 37.08 12.11 -22.87
CA ALA A 20 36.22 11.01 -23.32
C ALA A 20 36.07 9.90 -22.25
N ILE A 21 37.12 9.64 -21.47
CA ILE A 21 37.11 8.62 -20.41
C ILE A 21 36.30 9.13 -19.21
N PHE A 22 36.41 10.42 -18.84
CA PHE A 22 35.58 10.99 -17.76
C PHE A 22 34.11 11.07 -18.13
N ALA A 23 33.73 11.31 -19.37
CA ALA A 23 32.34 11.31 -19.80
C ALA A 23 31.71 9.89 -19.76
N MET A 24 32.47 8.81 -20.03
CA MET A 24 31.97 7.44 -19.92
C MET A 24 31.80 6.96 -18.46
N LEU A 25 32.62 7.44 -17.52
CA LEU A 25 32.45 7.08 -16.09
C LEU A 25 31.25 7.78 -15.45
N ALA A 26 30.80 8.91 -15.96
CA ALA A 26 29.67 9.65 -15.40
C ALA A 26 28.30 9.01 -15.71
N LEU A 27 28.18 8.14 -16.74
CA LEU A 27 26.94 7.44 -17.08
C LEU A 27 26.72 6.14 -16.30
N ALA A 28 27.75 5.62 -15.61
CA ALA A 28 27.64 4.35 -14.88
C ALA A 28 27.05 4.49 -13.46
N GLY A 29 26.67 5.70 -13.05
CA GLY A 29 26.26 6.01 -11.68
C GLY A 29 24.76 6.16 -11.44
N GLN A 30 23.90 6.00 -12.44
CA GLN A 30 22.45 5.98 -12.20
C GLN A 30 22.04 4.60 -11.66
N ARG A 31 22.31 4.40 -10.37
CA ARG A 31 21.59 3.36 -9.61
C ARG A 31 20.14 3.76 -9.63
N VAL A 32 19.34 3.04 -10.40
CA VAL A 32 17.90 2.99 -10.22
C VAL A 32 17.70 2.45 -8.81
N VAL A 33 17.47 3.35 -7.86
CA VAL A 33 16.98 2.98 -6.54
C VAL A 33 15.60 2.41 -6.85
N ALA A 34 15.49 1.08 -6.83
CA ALA A 34 14.18 0.45 -6.86
C ALA A 34 13.40 1.04 -5.68
N ASP A 35 12.28 1.66 -5.98
CA ASP A 35 11.41 2.24 -4.99
C ASP A 35 10.86 1.08 -4.14
N ASP A 36 11.45 0.89 -2.96
CA ASP A 36 11.05 -0.13 -1.98
C ASP A 36 9.74 0.27 -1.26
N ALA A 37 8.98 1.20 -1.84
CA ALA A 37 7.66 1.52 -1.34
C ALA A 37 6.78 0.26 -1.36
N PRO A 38 6.12 -0.08 -0.25
CA PRO A 38 5.27 -1.24 -0.20
C PRO A 38 4.18 -1.12 -1.27
N LYS A 39 4.10 -2.14 -2.15
CA LYS A 39 3.10 -2.16 -3.23
C LYS A 39 1.71 -1.92 -2.65
N PRO A 40 0.89 -1.08 -3.29
CA PRO A 40 -0.50 -0.85 -2.87
C PRO A 40 -1.24 -2.18 -2.69
N TRP A 41 -2.04 -2.31 -1.65
CA TRP A 41 -2.88 -3.48 -1.43
C TRP A 41 -4.24 -3.27 -2.08
N VAL A 42 -4.33 -3.59 -3.34
CA VAL A 42 -5.52 -3.42 -4.16
C VAL A 42 -6.18 -4.77 -4.38
N ALA A 43 -7.47 -4.87 -4.07
CA ALA A 43 -8.26 -6.06 -4.37
C ALA A 43 -8.47 -6.21 -5.90
N PRO A 44 -8.54 -7.44 -6.43
CA PRO A 44 -8.86 -7.70 -7.83
C PRO A 44 -10.19 -7.05 -8.26
N ASP A 45 -10.32 -6.71 -9.54
CA ASP A 45 -11.48 -5.98 -10.06
C ASP A 45 -12.80 -6.74 -9.91
N ASP A 46 -12.77 -8.06 -10.00
CA ASP A 46 -13.92 -8.94 -9.76
C ASP A 46 -14.35 -8.88 -8.29
N ALA A 47 -13.41 -9.00 -7.35
CA ALA A 47 -13.69 -8.86 -5.93
C ALA A 47 -14.27 -7.47 -5.59
N ARG A 48 -13.71 -6.40 -6.18
CA ARG A 48 -14.18 -5.02 -5.96
C ARG A 48 -15.64 -4.80 -6.38
N LYS A 49 -16.16 -5.58 -7.34
CA LYS A 49 -17.54 -5.49 -7.85
C LYS A 49 -18.56 -6.20 -6.97
N VAL A 50 -18.10 -7.09 -6.09
CA VAL A 50 -18.99 -7.86 -5.20
C VAL A 50 -19.67 -6.90 -4.22
N LYS A 51 -20.99 -7.06 -4.10
CA LYS A 51 -21.80 -6.29 -3.15
C LYS A 51 -22.04 -7.10 -1.89
N ASN A 52 -22.11 -6.42 -0.76
CA ASN A 52 -22.50 -7.07 0.49
C ASN A 52 -23.95 -7.57 0.39
N PRO A 53 -24.21 -8.89 0.49
CA PRO A 53 -25.55 -9.44 0.41
C PRO A 53 -26.37 -9.26 1.70
N PHE A 54 -25.73 -8.81 2.79
CA PHE A 54 -26.39 -8.62 4.09
C PHE A 54 -26.62 -7.14 4.38
N PRO A 55 -27.86 -6.72 4.69
CA PRO A 55 -28.14 -5.32 5.01
C PRO A 55 -27.48 -4.92 6.34
N ALA A 56 -27.19 -3.63 6.50
CA ALA A 56 -26.70 -3.08 7.76
C ALA A 56 -27.87 -2.87 8.76
N SER A 57 -28.62 -3.94 9.07
CA SER A 57 -29.66 -3.91 10.10
C SER A 57 -29.03 -3.79 11.49
N PRO A 58 -29.81 -3.34 12.52
CA PRO A 58 -29.30 -3.27 13.88
C PRO A 58 -28.69 -4.59 14.37
N GLU A 59 -29.33 -5.74 14.06
CA GLU A 59 -28.84 -7.05 14.44
C GLU A 59 -27.52 -7.40 13.75
N ASN A 60 -27.43 -7.14 12.44
CA ASN A 60 -26.22 -7.39 11.67
C ASN A 60 -25.06 -6.49 12.10
N LEU A 61 -25.36 -5.24 12.47
CA LEU A 61 -24.35 -4.30 13.00
C LEU A 61 -23.87 -4.76 14.38
N ALA A 62 -24.77 -5.20 15.27
CA ALA A 62 -24.39 -5.71 16.59
C ALA A 62 -23.53 -6.97 16.48
N ALA A 63 -23.89 -7.89 15.60
CA ALA A 63 -23.09 -9.08 15.36
C ALA A 63 -21.70 -8.73 14.77
N GLY A 64 -21.65 -7.79 13.81
CA GLY A 64 -20.39 -7.30 13.26
C GLY A 64 -19.52 -6.59 14.30
N GLU A 65 -20.12 -5.87 15.23
CA GLU A 65 -19.44 -5.23 16.37
C GLU A 65 -18.78 -6.28 17.26
N THR A 66 -19.52 -7.31 17.67
CA THR A 66 -18.97 -8.41 18.49
C THR A 66 -17.78 -9.06 17.78
N LEU A 67 -17.94 -9.42 16.51
CA LEU A 67 -16.86 -10.02 15.72
C LEU A 67 -15.63 -9.10 15.63
N PHE A 68 -15.84 -7.80 15.52
CA PHE A 68 -14.75 -6.82 15.46
C PHE A 68 -14.02 -6.72 16.81
N GLN A 69 -14.75 -6.71 17.92
CA GLN A 69 -14.15 -6.70 19.25
C GLN A 69 -13.31 -7.95 19.51
N ASP A 70 -13.79 -9.10 19.09
CA ASP A 70 -13.12 -10.38 19.35
C ASP A 70 -11.85 -10.56 18.49
N ASN A 71 -11.85 -10.05 17.25
CA ASN A 71 -10.85 -10.44 16.25
C ASN A 71 -9.98 -9.27 15.73
N CYS A 72 -10.44 -8.02 15.81
CA CYS A 72 -9.82 -6.92 15.07
C CYS A 72 -9.22 -5.82 15.98
N VAL A 73 -9.79 -5.62 17.17
CA VAL A 73 -9.44 -4.52 18.08
C VAL A 73 -7.98 -4.52 18.47
N LEU A 74 -7.37 -5.70 18.63
CA LEU A 74 -5.96 -5.81 19.00
C LEU A 74 -5.05 -4.94 18.09
N CYS A 75 -5.32 -4.90 16.79
CA CYS A 75 -4.55 -4.11 15.84
C CYS A 75 -5.26 -2.82 15.40
N HIS A 76 -6.57 -2.91 15.11
CA HIS A 76 -7.31 -1.77 14.57
C HIS A 76 -7.82 -0.78 15.60
N GLY A 77 -7.79 -1.13 16.91
CA GLY A 77 -8.31 -0.31 17.99
C GLY A 77 -9.86 -0.37 18.10
N GLU A 78 -10.40 -0.06 19.25
CA GLU A 78 -11.86 -0.11 19.52
C GLU A 78 -12.67 0.79 18.56
N LYS A 79 -12.10 1.95 18.22
CA LYS A 79 -12.71 2.92 17.30
C LYS A 79 -12.32 2.69 15.83
N GLY A 80 -11.52 1.67 15.56
CA GLY A 80 -11.04 1.37 14.19
C GLY A 80 -10.04 2.38 13.64
N THR A 81 -9.32 3.11 14.49
CA THR A 81 -8.35 4.15 14.12
C THR A 81 -6.95 3.61 13.77
N GLY A 82 -6.75 2.28 13.87
CA GLY A 82 -5.47 1.64 13.60
C GLY A 82 -4.44 1.80 14.72
N ASP A 83 -4.89 2.08 15.94
CA ASP A 83 -4.09 2.38 17.13
C ASP A 83 -4.19 1.32 18.24
N GLY A 84 -4.67 0.14 17.90
CA GLY A 84 -4.74 -0.97 18.85
C GLY A 84 -3.38 -1.31 19.48
N PRO A 85 -3.36 -1.93 20.65
CA PRO A 85 -2.10 -2.21 21.36
C PRO A 85 -1.13 -3.05 20.54
N GLY A 86 -1.62 -3.99 19.71
CA GLY A 86 -0.82 -4.80 18.80
C GLY A 86 -0.20 -4.00 17.63
N ALA A 87 -0.79 -2.87 17.25
CA ALA A 87 -0.24 -2.02 16.19
C ALA A 87 1.17 -1.50 16.48
N LYS A 88 1.53 -1.40 17.76
CA LYS A 88 2.86 -0.94 18.20
C LYS A 88 3.98 -1.94 17.92
N THR A 89 3.64 -3.20 17.71
CA THR A 89 4.60 -4.30 17.51
C THR A 89 4.82 -4.66 16.04
N ILE A 90 4.06 -4.07 15.13
CA ILE A 90 4.11 -4.35 13.70
C ILE A 90 4.64 -3.15 12.90
N LYS A 91 5.38 -3.43 11.82
CA LYS A 91 6.00 -2.38 10.99
C LYS A 91 5.00 -1.64 10.08
N VAL A 92 3.90 -2.29 9.74
CA VAL A 92 2.87 -1.74 8.85
C VAL A 92 1.71 -1.25 9.70
N LYS A 93 1.39 0.03 9.61
CA LYS A 93 0.27 0.61 10.35
C LYS A 93 -1.06 -0.01 9.89
N PRO A 94 -1.90 -0.52 10.81
CA PRO A 94 -3.24 -0.97 10.47
C PRO A 94 -4.08 0.16 9.86
N ALA A 95 -5.01 -0.22 8.98
CA ALA A 95 -5.90 0.75 8.35
C ALA A 95 -6.73 1.50 9.39
N ASN A 96 -6.86 2.82 9.18
CA ASN A 96 -7.78 3.66 9.93
C ASN A 96 -9.14 3.69 9.22
N PHE A 97 -10.13 2.99 9.77
CA PHE A 97 -11.48 2.91 9.21
C PHE A 97 -12.29 4.19 9.38
N THR A 98 -11.79 5.17 10.14
CA THR A 98 -12.40 6.50 10.27
C THR A 98 -11.86 7.49 9.24
N ASP A 99 -10.85 7.13 8.47
CA ASP A 99 -10.32 7.93 7.39
C ASP A 99 -11.26 7.90 6.19
N LYS A 100 -11.85 9.07 5.87
CA LYS A 100 -12.85 9.19 4.80
C LYS A 100 -12.28 8.92 3.42
N GLU A 101 -11.05 9.37 3.15
CA GLU A 101 -10.40 9.19 1.86
C GLU A 101 -10.13 7.71 1.60
N LEU A 102 -9.49 7.03 2.55
CA LEU A 102 -9.26 5.60 2.51
C LEU A 102 -10.56 4.82 2.34
N MET A 103 -11.57 5.11 3.13
CA MET A 103 -12.83 4.36 3.13
C MET A 103 -13.69 4.62 1.89
N SER A 104 -13.55 5.76 1.24
CA SER A 104 -14.22 6.06 -0.04
C SER A 104 -13.57 5.34 -1.22
N ALA A 105 -12.27 5.10 -1.17
CA ALA A 105 -11.53 4.36 -2.20
C ALA A 105 -11.78 2.85 -2.15
N GLU A 106 -12.22 2.32 -0.99
CA GLU A 106 -12.49 0.90 -0.79
C GLU A 106 -13.96 0.57 -1.08
N THR A 107 -14.22 -0.47 -1.87
CA THR A 107 -15.56 -1.06 -2.03
C THR A 107 -15.82 -2.09 -0.92
N ASP A 108 -17.09 -2.49 -0.71
CA ASP A 108 -17.39 -3.54 0.27
C ASP A 108 -16.73 -4.86 -0.10
N GLY A 109 -16.74 -5.21 -1.39
CA GLY A 109 -16.05 -6.39 -1.89
C GLY A 109 -14.53 -6.32 -1.71
N SER A 110 -13.94 -5.12 -1.81
CA SER A 110 -12.53 -4.90 -1.53
C SER A 110 -12.20 -5.18 -0.06
N LEU A 111 -13.00 -4.67 0.86
CA LEU A 111 -12.85 -4.92 2.30
C LEU A 111 -13.00 -6.41 2.64
N PHE A 112 -14.03 -7.04 2.06
CA PHE A 112 -14.26 -8.49 2.22
C PHE A 112 -13.08 -9.31 1.72
N TRP A 113 -12.58 -9.01 0.52
CA TRP A 113 -11.44 -9.72 -0.06
C TRP A 113 -10.17 -9.54 0.78
N LYS A 114 -9.86 -8.31 1.18
CA LYS A 114 -8.68 -8.02 2.01
C LYS A 114 -8.72 -8.77 3.34
N MET A 115 -9.86 -8.82 3.98
CA MET A 115 -10.08 -9.58 5.20
C MET A 115 -9.93 -11.09 4.97
N SER A 116 -10.47 -11.59 3.86
CA SER A 116 -10.39 -13.00 3.51
C SER A 116 -8.96 -13.47 3.23
N GLU A 117 -8.20 -12.68 2.46
CA GLU A 117 -6.85 -13.09 2.04
C GLU A 117 -5.77 -12.76 3.08
N GLY A 118 -5.94 -11.68 3.84
CA GLY A 118 -4.90 -11.19 4.73
C GLY A 118 -3.69 -10.65 3.97
N ARG A 119 -2.79 -9.97 4.65
CA ARG A 119 -1.50 -9.54 4.09
C ARG A 119 -0.51 -9.14 5.19
N GLY A 120 0.69 -9.71 5.14
CA GLY A 120 1.76 -9.41 6.10
C GLY A 120 1.31 -9.71 7.54
N PRO A 121 1.26 -8.71 8.45
CA PRO A 121 0.83 -8.96 9.81
C PRO A 121 -0.69 -9.14 9.97
N MET A 122 -1.51 -8.80 8.98
CA MET A 122 -2.95 -9.07 9.01
C MET A 122 -3.22 -10.51 8.55
N PRO A 123 -3.78 -11.37 9.41
CA PRO A 123 -4.06 -12.75 9.05
C PRO A 123 -5.17 -12.86 8.00
N SER A 124 -5.23 -14.03 7.34
CA SER A 124 -6.39 -14.45 6.55
C SER A 124 -7.49 -14.91 7.50
N TRP A 125 -8.71 -14.42 7.29
CA TRP A 125 -9.87 -14.78 8.09
C TRP A 125 -10.83 -15.75 7.38
N LYS A 126 -10.48 -16.25 6.19
CA LYS A 126 -11.38 -17.08 5.40
C LYS A 126 -11.64 -18.47 6.01
N ASP A 127 -10.68 -18.97 6.78
CA ASP A 127 -10.78 -20.30 7.40
C ASP A 127 -11.34 -20.22 8.83
N ASP A 128 -11.22 -19.03 9.49
CA ASP A 128 -11.66 -18.80 10.86
C ASP A 128 -13.07 -18.21 10.96
N LEU A 129 -13.50 -17.45 9.95
CA LEU A 129 -14.80 -16.79 9.88
C LEU A 129 -15.55 -17.19 8.62
N THR A 130 -16.84 -17.46 8.77
CA THR A 130 -17.75 -17.71 7.64
C THR A 130 -17.86 -16.49 6.72
N ASP A 131 -18.30 -16.68 5.48
CA ASP A 131 -18.56 -15.58 4.55
C ASP A 131 -19.53 -14.55 5.15
N LYS A 132 -20.59 -15.04 5.82
CA LYS A 132 -21.57 -14.17 6.48
C LYS A 132 -20.91 -13.29 7.53
N GLU A 133 -20.11 -13.85 8.43
CA GLU A 133 -19.44 -13.12 9.50
C GLU A 133 -18.50 -12.05 8.96
N ARG A 134 -17.74 -12.35 7.91
CA ARG A 134 -16.89 -11.37 7.23
C ARG A 134 -17.70 -10.24 6.59
N TRP A 135 -18.86 -10.53 6.02
CA TRP A 135 -19.75 -9.49 5.50
C TRP A 135 -20.39 -8.63 6.61
N LEU A 136 -20.69 -9.22 7.76
CA LEU A 136 -21.15 -8.45 8.93
C LEU A 136 -20.05 -7.53 9.45
N LEU A 137 -18.80 -7.98 9.45
CA LEU A 137 -17.65 -7.13 9.77
C LEU A 137 -17.52 -5.96 8.79
N VAL A 138 -17.74 -6.17 7.47
CA VAL A 138 -17.75 -5.07 6.49
C VAL A 138 -18.81 -4.03 6.85
N ASN A 139 -20.03 -4.45 7.23
CA ASN A 139 -21.08 -3.53 7.67
C ASN A 139 -20.63 -2.69 8.87
N TYR A 140 -20.00 -3.33 9.87
CA TYR A 140 -19.54 -2.63 11.07
C TYR A 140 -18.37 -1.67 10.77
N ILE A 141 -17.40 -2.07 9.95
CA ILE A 141 -16.30 -1.22 9.49
C ILE A 141 -16.86 0.03 8.78
N ARG A 142 -17.88 -0.12 7.94
CA ARG A 142 -18.57 1.01 7.30
C ARG A 142 -19.29 1.93 8.30
N LYS A 143 -19.84 1.36 9.37
CA LYS A 143 -20.45 2.14 10.46
C LYS A 143 -19.39 2.99 11.17
N LEU A 144 -18.21 2.43 11.51
CA LEU A 144 -17.13 3.18 12.14
C LEU A 144 -16.75 4.42 11.33
N GLY A 145 -16.59 4.28 10.02
CA GLY A 145 -16.29 5.40 9.13
C GLY A 145 -17.40 6.46 9.09
N LYS A 146 -18.66 6.05 9.15
CA LYS A 146 -19.81 6.97 9.16
C LYS A 146 -19.96 7.69 10.51
N ASP A 147 -19.75 6.99 11.61
CA ASP A 147 -19.92 7.56 12.95
C ASP A 147 -18.84 8.61 13.25
N ALA A 148 -17.62 8.39 12.80
CA ALA A 148 -16.54 9.38 12.87
C ALA A 148 -16.80 10.66 12.04
N ALA A 149 -17.72 10.60 11.08
CA ALA A 149 -18.07 11.74 10.23
C ALA A 149 -19.18 12.63 10.82
N LYS A 150 -19.85 12.19 11.89
CA LYS A 150 -20.87 12.98 12.55
C LYS A 150 -20.25 14.10 13.37
N PRO A 151 -20.75 15.34 13.31
CA PRO A 151 -20.32 16.41 14.22
C PRO A 151 -20.61 15.98 15.68
N GLN A 152 -19.64 16.21 16.54
CA GLN A 152 -19.81 16.05 18.01
C GLN A 152 -20.57 17.23 18.56
#